data_84b60bfafa8699a3e242bd6b5298ac34
#
_entry.id   84b60bfafa8699a3e242bd6b5298ac34
#
_cell.length_a   1.000
_cell.length_b   1.000
_cell.length_c   1.000
_cell.angle_alpha   90.00
_cell.angle_beta   90.00
_cell.angle_gamma   90.00
#
_symmetry.space_group_name_H-M   'P 1'
#
loop_
_entity.id
_entity.type
_entity.pdbx_description
1 polymer ?
#
loop_
_entity_poly.entity_id
_entity_poly.type
_entity_poly.pdbx_seq_one_letter_code
_entity_poly.pdbx_strand_id
1 'polypeptide(L)'
;MRQADFPILNELVHGRKLVYLDNAATTQKPQVVLDAIVEAYSRWNANVHRGVHHLSQVATQKHEEARKIVADFIHAQAEEEIIFTKGTTDSINILAWSFGEAMVKEGDEIL
;
A
#
# COMPACT_ATOMS: atom_id res chain seq x y z
N MET A 1 0.29 7.96 16.10
CA MET A 1 0.90 9.05 15.29
C MET A 1 0.40 10.39 15.80
N ARG A 2 1.26 11.38 15.84
CA ARG A 2 0.93 12.76 16.28
C ARG A 2 0.96 13.68 15.07
N GLN A 3 0.31 14.85 15.16
CA GLN A 3 0.32 15.86 14.08
C GLN A 3 1.76 16.22 13.64
N ALA A 4 2.68 16.29 14.59
CA ALA A 4 4.10 16.59 14.30
C ALA A 4 4.80 15.57 13.42
N ASP A 5 4.25 14.36 13.29
CA ASP A 5 4.82 13.30 12.46
C ASP A 5 4.56 13.55 10.96
N PHE A 6 3.69 14.51 10.61
CA PHE A 6 3.28 14.83 9.24
C PHE A 6 3.84 16.19 8.83
N PRO A 7 4.93 16.24 8.03
CA PRO A 7 5.62 17.49 7.69
C PRO A 7 4.71 18.51 6.98
N ILE A 8 3.81 18.08 6.12
CA ILE A 8 2.89 18.97 5.40
C ILE A 8 1.99 19.78 6.33
N LEU A 9 1.68 19.30 7.52
CA LEU A 9 0.82 20.00 8.48
C LEU A 9 1.56 21.16 9.19
N ASN A 10 2.85 21.33 8.92
CA ASN A 10 3.62 22.50 9.37
C ASN A 10 3.54 23.68 8.40
N GLU A 11 2.99 23.45 7.19
CA GLU A 11 2.83 24.52 6.19
C GLU A 11 1.87 25.61 6.64
N LEU A 12 2.13 26.82 6.19
CA LEU A 12 1.27 27.99 6.42
C LEU A 12 0.49 28.31 5.17
N VAL A 13 -0.83 28.36 5.29
CA VAL A 13 -1.73 28.81 4.23
C VAL A 13 -2.32 30.16 4.62
N HIS A 14 -2.03 31.20 3.86
CA HIS A 14 -2.41 32.58 4.18
C HIS A 14 -1.99 33.01 5.59
N GLY A 15 -0.77 32.62 6.03
CA GLY A 15 -0.21 32.97 7.35
C GLY A 15 -0.81 32.19 8.53
N ARG A 16 -1.64 31.18 8.28
CA ARG A 16 -2.25 30.32 9.31
C ARG A 16 -1.80 28.88 9.10
N LYS A 17 -1.68 28.11 10.17
CA LYS A 17 -1.37 26.67 10.09
C LYS A 17 -2.40 25.95 9.25
N LEU A 18 -1.91 25.05 8.37
CA LEU A 18 -2.76 24.18 7.57
C LEU A 18 -3.64 23.31 8.47
N VAL A 19 -4.95 23.35 8.20
CA VAL A 19 -5.92 22.37 8.70
C VAL A 19 -6.35 21.53 7.50
N TYR A 20 -6.02 20.22 7.52
CA TYR A 20 -6.33 19.31 6.44
C TYR A 20 -7.37 18.29 6.89
N LEU A 21 -8.55 18.30 6.27
CA LEU A 21 -9.71 17.47 6.64
C LEU A 21 -10.15 16.51 5.53
N ASP A 22 -9.36 16.39 4.44
CA ASP A 22 -9.70 15.60 3.26
C ASP A 22 -8.85 14.32 3.12
N ASN A 23 -8.53 13.67 4.25
CA ASN A 23 -7.75 12.43 4.25
C ASN A 23 -8.49 11.25 3.59
N ALA A 24 -9.81 11.31 3.48
CA ALA A 24 -10.59 10.27 2.79
C ALA A 24 -10.28 10.23 1.29
N ALA A 25 -10.07 11.40 0.67
CA ALA A 25 -9.66 11.49 -0.74
C ALA A 25 -8.15 11.29 -0.91
N THR A 26 -7.35 11.96 -0.08
CA THR A 26 -5.88 11.89 -0.15
C THR A 26 -5.28 11.91 1.24
N THR A 27 -4.84 10.76 1.70
CA THR A 27 -4.18 10.63 3.00
C THR A 27 -2.79 11.24 2.99
N GLN A 28 -2.51 12.13 3.93
CA GLN A 28 -1.18 12.70 4.13
C GLN A 28 -0.21 11.65 4.67
N LYS A 29 1.07 11.78 4.31
CA LYS A 29 2.12 10.80 4.65
C LYS A 29 2.94 11.31 5.83
N PRO A 30 3.13 10.50 6.87
CA PRO A 30 4.08 10.81 7.93
C PRO A 30 5.52 10.74 7.42
N GLN A 31 6.44 11.41 8.10
CA GLN A 31 7.85 11.49 7.71
C GLN A 31 8.46 10.10 7.52
N VAL A 32 8.17 9.15 8.41
CA VAL A 32 8.69 7.77 8.31
C VAL A 32 8.34 7.08 6.98
N VAL A 33 7.16 7.37 6.42
CA VAL A 33 6.76 6.83 5.10
C VAL A 33 7.53 7.52 3.98
N LEU A 34 7.72 8.84 4.06
CA LEU A 34 8.50 9.58 3.08
C LEU A 34 9.96 9.11 3.07
N ASP A 35 10.55 8.94 4.23
CA ASP A 35 11.92 8.43 4.38
C ASP A 35 12.07 7.01 3.81
N ALA A 36 11.11 6.13 4.08
CA ALA A 36 11.11 4.78 3.53
C ALA A 36 11.02 4.75 2.00
N ILE A 37 10.22 5.64 1.40
CA ILE A 37 10.14 5.77 -0.07
C ILE A 37 11.48 6.25 -0.64
N VAL A 38 12.08 7.28 -0.04
CA VAL A 38 13.39 7.80 -0.46
C VAL A 38 14.45 6.72 -0.33
N GLU A 39 14.49 6.00 0.79
CA GLU A 39 15.42 4.89 1.01
C GLU A 39 15.24 3.80 -0.06
N ALA A 40 14.02 3.40 -0.35
CA ALA A 40 13.72 2.39 -1.35
C ALA A 40 14.32 2.75 -2.72
N TYR A 41 14.01 3.95 -3.21
CA TYR A 41 14.50 4.39 -4.52
C TYR A 41 16.00 4.68 -4.57
N SER A 42 16.60 5.14 -3.48
CA SER A 42 18.02 5.51 -3.45
C SER A 42 18.97 4.35 -3.17
N ARG A 43 18.48 3.25 -2.54
CA ARG A 43 19.38 2.21 -2.03
C ARG A 43 19.15 0.82 -2.59
N TRP A 44 17.90 0.42 -2.87
CA TRP A 44 17.58 -0.97 -3.20
C TRP A 44 16.47 -1.14 -4.23
N ASN A 45 16.17 -0.11 -5.02
CA ASN A 45 15.17 -0.20 -6.08
C ASN A 45 15.56 -1.23 -7.14
N ALA A 46 14.83 -2.34 -7.20
CA ALA A 46 15.05 -3.43 -8.14
C ALA A 46 13.77 -4.25 -8.35
N ASN A 47 13.75 -5.11 -9.37
CA ASN A 47 12.65 -6.03 -9.62
C ASN A 47 12.51 -7.03 -8.46
N VAL A 48 11.30 -7.10 -7.92
CA VAL A 48 10.90 -8.08 -6.93
C VAL A 48 10.68 -9.44 -7.62
N HIS A 49 11.15 -10.53 -7.01
CA HIS A 49 11.03 -11.93 -7.45
C HIS A 49 11.67 -12.31 -8.81
N ARG A 50 12.33 -11.40 -9.51
CA ARG A 50 12.81 -11.68 -10.87
C ARG A 50 14.33 -11.56 -11.08
N GLY A 51 15.06 -11.06 -10.09
CA GLY A 51 16.50 -10.85 -10.22
C GLY A 51 17.29 -11.76 -9.30
N VAL A 52 18.45 -12.22 -9.80
CA VAL A 52 19.40 -13.03 -9.01
C VAL A 52 20.48 -12.20 -8.33
N HIS A 53 20.50 -10.88 -8.58
CA HIS A 53 21.49 -9.98 -8.00
C HIS A 53 21.04 -9.44 -6.63
N HIS A 54 22.00 -8.94 -5.86
CA HIS A 54 21.81 -8.49 -4.48
C HIS A 54 20.62 -7.53 -4.28
N LEU A 55 20.49 -6.49 -5.10
CA LEU A 55 19.39 -5.51 -4.93
C LEU A 55 18.01 -6.13 -5.11
N SER A 56 17.86 -7.08 -6.05
CA SER A 56 16.61 -7.80 -6.24
C SER A 56 16.27 -8.69 -5.04
N GLN A 57 17.26 -9.32 -4.42
CA GLN A 57 17.06 -10.10 -3.20
C GLN A 57 16.61 -9.21 -2.05
N VAL A 58 17.25 -8.06 -1.85
CA VAL A 58 16.86 -7.07 -0.83
C VAL A 58 15.43 -6.55 -1.08
N ALA A 59 15.11 -6.17 -2.31
CA ALA A 59 13.78 -5.69 -2.66
C ALA A 59 12.70 -6.77 -2.43
N THR A 60 12.99 -8.02 -2.79
CA THR A 60 12.10 -9.15 -2.56
C THR A 60 11.88 -9.39 -1.06
N GLN A 61 12.95 -9.43 -0.28
CA GLN A 61 12.86 -9.61 1.16
C GLN A 61 11.98 -8.51 1.81
N LYS A 62 12.24 -7.24 1.49
CA LYS A 62 11.44 -6.12 2.03
C LYS A 62 9.98 -6.17 1.60
N HIS A 63 9.68 -6.64 0.40
CA HIS A 63 8.32 -6.82 -0.08
C HIS A 63 7.58 -7.90 0.72
N GLU A 64 8.22 -9.04 0.96
CA GLU A 64 7.62 -10.13 1.74
C GLU A 64 7.51 -9.78 3.24
N GLU A 65 8.49 -9.08 3.80
CA GLU A 65 8.39 -8.53 5.16
C GLU A 65 7.17 -7.59 5.30
N ALA A 66 6.93 -6.71 4.32
CA ALA A 66 5.77 -5.83 4.31
C ALA A 66 4.45 -6.62 4.21
N ARG A 67 4.41 -7.66 3.36
CA ARG A 67 3.26 -8.57 3.23
C ARG A 67 2.92 -9.23 4.57
N LYS A 68 3.94 -9.77 5.23
CA LYS A 68 3.80 -10.39 6.54
C LYS A 68 3.27 -9.41 7.60
N ILE A 69 3.82 -8.18 7.66
CA ILE A 69 3.36 -7.16 8.60
C ILE A 69 1.87 -6.84 8.39
N VAL A 70 1.43 -6.75 7.13
CA VAL A 70 0.00 -6.50 6.83
C VAL A 70 -0.85 -7.70 7.23
N ALA A 71 -0.41 -8.93 6.91
CA ALA A 71 -1.12 -10.16 7.30
C ALA A 71 -1.29 -10.24 8.82
N ASP A 72 -0.22 -10.02 9.57
CA ASP A 72 -0.25 -10.02 11.05
C ASP A 72 -1.21 -8.93 11.58
N PHE A 73 -1.18 -7.73 10.98
CA PHE A 73 -2.01 -6.60 11.41
C PHE A 73 -3.51 -6.84 11.24
N ILE A 74 -3.92 -7.49 10.14
CA ILE A 74 -5.34 -7.79 9.88
C ILE A 74 -5.75 -9.20 10.35
N HIS A 75 -4.83 -9.93 10.99
CA HIS A 75 -5.04 -11.31 11.44
C HIS A 75 -5.39 -12.28 10.31
N ALA A 76 -4.77 -12.11 9.14
CA ALA A 76 -4.88 -13.05 8.05
C ALA A 76 -4.26 -14.41 8.45
N GLN A 77 -4.80 -15.50 7.92
CA GLN A 77 -4.35 -16.85 8.27
C GLN A 77 -3.06 -17.23 7.53
N ALA A 78 -2.84 -16.64 6.35
CA ALA A 78 -1.68 -16.86 5.52
C ALA A 78 -1.25 -15.55 4.81
N GLU A 79 0.04 -15.42 4.52
CA GLU A 79 0.60 -14.26 3.82
C GLU A 79 0.08 -14.15 2.38
N GLU A 80 -0.30 -15.26 1.77
CA GLU A 80 -0.89 -15.34 0.43
C GLU A 80 -2.26 -14.68 0.32
N GLU A 81 -2.95 -14.46 1.44
CA GLU A 81 -4.21 -13.70 1.48
C GLU A 81 -3.99 -12.20 1.23
N ILE A 82 -2.74 -11.73 1.29
CA ILE A 82 -2.41 -10.31 1.07
C ILE A 82 -1.99 -10.09 -0.38
N ILE A 83 -2.78 -9.34 -1.11
CA ILE A 83 -2.51 -8.94 -2.48
C ILE A 83 -2.35 -7.43 -2.54
N PHE A 84 -1.14 -6.95 -2.84
CA PHE A 84 -0.89 -5.53 -3.07
C PHE A 84 -1.37 -5.11 -4.45
N THR A 85 -2.18 -4.06 -4.50
CA THR A 85 -2.74 -3.50 -5.73
C THR A 85 -2.38 -2.03 -5.86
N LYS A 86 -2.71 -1.43 -7.01
CA LYS A 86 -2.45 0.01 -7.26
C LYS A 86 -3.45 0.93 -6.57
N GLY A 87 -4.53 0.37 -6.02
CA GLY A 87 -5.58 1.11 -5.34
C GLY A 87 -6.92 0.39 -5.39
N THR A 88 -7.95 0.99 -4.79
CA THR A 88 -9.28 0.39 -4.63
C THR A 88 -9.91 -0.04 -5.97
N THR A 89 -9.81 0.77 -7.01
CA THR A 89 -10.35 0.44 -8.34
C THR A 89 -9.72 -0.84 -8.88
N ASP A 90 -8.40 -0.98 -8.76
CA ASP A 90 -7.67 -2.17 -9.20
C ASP A 90 -8.10 -3.40 -8.38
N SER A 91 -8.20 -3.26 -7.07
CA SER A 91 -8.65 -4.32 -6.16
C SER A 91 -10.06 -4.82 -6.51
N ILE A 92 -10.99 -3.91 -6.73
CA ILE A 92 -12.38 -4.26 -7.09
C ILE A 92 -12.43 -4.95 -8.45
N ASN A 93 -11.68 -4.48 -9.45
CA ASN A 93 -11.64 -5.10 -10.77
C ASN A 93 -11.03 -6.51 -10.74
N ILE A 94 -9.94 -6.69 -9.98
CA ILE A 94 -9.33 -8.02 -9.80
C ILE A 94 -10.34 -8.96 -9.13
N LEU A 95 -11.00 -8.50 -8.06
CA LEU A 95 -12.00 -9.28 -7.35
C LEU A 95 -13.19 -9.62 -8.25
N ALA A 96 -13.74 -8.62 -8.95
CA ALA A 96 -14.89 -8.81 -9.85
C ALA A 96 -14.59 -9.85 -10.94
N TRP A 97 -13.40 -9.78 -11.52
CA TRP A 97 -12.99 -10.75 -12.53
C TRP A 97 -12.75 -12.13 -11.93
N SER A 98 -11.85 -12.26 -10.97
CA SER A 98 -11.47 -13.56 -10.42
C SER A 98 -12.63 -14.28 -9.73
N PHE A 99 -13.43 -13.57 -8.94
CA PHE A 99 -14.62 -14.12 -8.28
C PHE A 99 -15.73 -14.41 -9.29
N GLY A 100 -15.96 -13.49 -10.24
CA GLY A 100 -16.96 -13.66 -11.29
C GLY A 100 -16.69 -14.91 -12.14
N GLU A 101 -15.45 -15.11 -12.59
CA GLU A 101 -15.07 -16.29 -13.37
C GLU A 101 -15.11 -17.60 -12.56
N ALA A 102 -14.71 -17.56 -11.30
CA ALA A 102 -14.57 -18.77 -10.49
C ALA A 102 -15.87 -19.20 -9.79
N MET A 103 -16.73 -18.25 -9.41
CA MET A 103 -17.82 -18.52 -8.47
C MET A 103 -19.20 -18.19 -9.02
N VAL A 104 -19.33 -17.21 -9.93
CA VAL A 104 -20.64 -16.78 -10.45
C VAL A 104 -21.05 -17.66 -11.64
N LYS A 105 -22.29 -18.15 -11.62
CA LYS A 105 -22.89 -19.04 -12.63
C LYS A 105 -24.10 -18.42 -13.27
N GLU A 106 -24.54 -18.97 -14.39
CA GLU A 106 -25.78 -18.57 -15.03
C GLU A 106 -26.97 -18.72 -14.07
N GLY A 107 -27.69 -17.63 -13.85
CA GLY A 107 -28.81 -17.55 -12.94
C GLY A 107 -28.48 -16.97 -11.56
N ASP A 108 -27.22 -16.73 -11.24
CA ASP A 108 -26.84 -16.02 -10.02
C ASP A 108 -27.13 -14.53 -10.12
N GLU A 109 -27.49 -13.91 -9.02
CA GLU A 109 -27.74 -12.47 -8.91
C GLU A 109 -26.68 -11.80 -8.04
N ILE A 110 -26.21 -10.63 -8.46
CA ILE A 110 -25.30 -9.78 -7.68
C ILE A 110 -26.08 -8.54 -7.26
N LEU A 111 -26.21 -8.33 -5.96
CA LEU A 111 -26.94 -7.19 -5.34
C LEU A 111 -25.98 -6.13 -4.84
#